data_57c56cd139de3180a01c26043d213080
#
_entry.id   57c56cd139de3180a01c26043d213080
#
_cell.length_a   1.000
_cell.length_b   1.000
_cell.length_c   1.000
_cell.angle_alpha   90.00
_cell.angle_beta   90.00
_cell.angle_gamma   90.00
#
_symmetry.space_group_name_H-M   'P 1'
#
loop_
_entity.id
_entity.type
_entity.pdbx_description
1 polymer ?
#
loop_
_entity_poly.entity_id
_entity_poly.type
_entity_poly.pdbx_seq_one_letter_code
_entity_poly.pdbx_strand_id
1 'polypeptide(L)'
;MIKSRLKRGGVIINIGSIEAIMPFVEGMTTYSISKAGVIALTRSLAKEYGKNGFRINAIIPGGIITPGTKAVAKEITQLRLSLLRTGVLFSTRLPLKRGGQPDEVARIAVVLASDLSSYVHGALIPVDGGFLSA
;
A
#
# COMPACT_ATOMS: atom_id res chain seq x y z
N MET A 1 20.80 -0.36 15.88
CA MET A 1 19.43 -0.64 16.38
C MET A 1 18.87 -2.00 15.95
N ILE A 2 19.13 -2.49 14.74
CA ILE A 2 18.64 -3.80 14.26
C ILE A 2 19.29 -4.99 14.99
N LYS A 3 20.60 -4.98 15.20
CA LYS A 3 21.33 -6.11 15.82
C LYS A 3 20.90 -6.46 17.26
N SER A 4 20.44 -5.51 18.05
CA SER A 4 19.99 -5.76 19.43
C SER A 4 18.57 -6.33 19.53
N ARG A 5 17.73 -6.12 18.52
CA ARG A 5 16.35 -6.65 18.45
C ARG A 5 16.24 -8.00 17.75
N LEU A 6 17.25 -8.40 16.97
CA LEU A 6 17.28 -9.68 16.26
C LEU A 6 17.06 -10.91 17.18
N LYS A 7 17.29 -10.76 18.48
CA LYS A 7 17.04 -11.84 19.46
C LYS A 7 15.61 -11.87 20.03
N ARG A 8 14.79 -10.82 19.79
CA ARG A 8 13.45 -10.66 20.38
C ARG A 8 12.32 -10.69 19.35
N GLY A 9 12.64 -10.74 18.06
CA GLY A 9 11.65 -10.59 17.01
C GLY A 9 11.03 -9.18 16.95
N GLY A 10 9.94 -9.05 16.22
CA GLY A 10 9.21 -7.78 16.05
C GLY A 10 8.26 -7.80 14.87
N VAL A 11 7.56 -6.69 14.68
CA VAL A 11 6.66 -6.51 13.54
C VAL A 11 7.15 -5.34 12.69
N ILE A 12 7.22 -5.57 11.38
CA ILE A 12 7.50 -4.54 10.37
C ILE A 12 6.32 -4.51 9.41
N ILE A 13 5.74 -3.34 9.24
CA ILE A 13 4.64 -3.10 8.32
C ILE A 13 5.10 -2.04 7.32
N ASN A 14 5.32 -2.45 6.10
CA ASN A 14 5.68 -1.57 5.00
C ASN A 14 4.43 -1.05 4.29
N ILE A 15 4.52 0.16 3.75
CA ILE A 15 3.41 0.76 2.98
C ILE A 15 3.80 0.79 1.51
N GLY A 16 3.22 -0.14 0.74
CA GLY A 16 3.32 -0.20 -0.71
C GLY A 16 2.33 0.72 -1.41
N SER A 17 1.85 0.30 -2.58
CA SER A 17 0.79 0.95 -3.36
C SER A 17 0.26 -0.01 -4.42
N ILE A 18 -1.01 0.14 -4.82
CA ILE A 18 -1.56 -0.56 -6.00
C ILE A 18 -0.79 -0.22 -7.27
N GLU A 19 -0.23 0.99 -7.39
CA GLU A 19 0.62 1.42 -8.52
C GLU A 19 1.86 0.53 -8.74
N ALA A 20 2.34 -0.13 -7.69
CA ALA A 20 3.46 -1.07 -7.79
C ALA A 20 3.07 -2.43 -8.37
N ILE A 21 1.77 -2.75 -8.37
CA ILE A 21 1.21 -4.02 -8.85
C ILE A 21 0.55 -3.83 -10.20
N MET A 22 -0.24 -2.76 -10.32
CA MET A 22 -0.96 -2.39 -11.53
C MET A 22 -0.85 -0.89 -11.76
N PRO A 23 0.19 -0.43 -12.49
CA PRO A 23 0.32 0.98 -12.87
C PRO A 23 -0.87 1.43 -13.71
N PHE A 24 -1.50 2.54 -13.35
CA PHE A 24 -2.66 3.07 -14.06
C PHE A 24 -2.63 4.60 -14.22
N VAL A 25 -1.75 5.31 -13.51
CA VAL A 25 -1.59 6.76 -13.60
C VAL A 25 -0.36 7.11 -14.44
N GLU A 26 -0.57 7.88 -15.52
CA GLU A 26 0.54 8.40 -16.33
C GLU A 26 1.45 9.32 -15.51
N GLY A 27 2.76 9.22 -15.74
CA GLY A 27 3.77 10.04 -15.05
C GLY A 27 4.19 9.51 -13.67
N MET A 28 3.64 8.38 -13.23
CA MET A 28 3.95 7.77 -11.92
C MET A 28 5.07 6.72 -11.97
N THR A 29 5.85 6.64 -13.05
CA THR A 29 6.88 5.59 -13.23
C THR A 29 7.86 5.50 -12.07
N THR A 30 8.44 6.62 -11.63
CA THR A 30 9.39 6.64 -10.49
C THR A 30 8.72 6.24 -9.17
N TYR A 31 7.48 6.66 -8.96
CA TYR A 31 6.71 6.24 -7.80
C TYR A 31 6.42 4.73 -7.83
N SER A 32 5.97 4.20 -8.95
CA SER A 32 5.70 2.76 -9.14
C SER A 32 6.96 1.93 -8.88
N ILE A 33 8.13 2.34 -9.41
CA ILE A 33 9.42 1.69 -9.14
C ILE A 33 9.75 1.72 -7.65
N SER A 34 9.60 2.87 -6.99
CA SER A 34 9.88 2.99 -5.56
C SER A 34 9.01 2.06 -4.71
N LYS A 35 7.72 1.95 -5.05
CA LYS A 35 6.76 1.11 -4.33
C LYS A 35 6.92 -0.38 -4.68
N ALA A 36 7.35 -0.72 -5.89
CA ALA A 36 7.75 -2.08 -6.25
C ALA A 36 8.97 -2.53 -5.44
N GLY A 37 9.94 -1.63 -5.23
CA GLY A 37 11.08 -1.86 -4.33
C GLY A 37 10.64 -2.18 -2.89
N VAL A 38 9.63 -1.51 -2.36
CA VAL A 38 9.06 -1.81 -1.04
C VAL A 38 8.45 -3.22 -0.98
N ILE A 39 7.78 -3.66 -2.06
CA ILE A 39 7.23 -5.02 -2.16
C ILE A 39 8.36 -6.06 -2.14
N ALA A 40 9.39 -5.86 -2.96
CA ALA A 40 10.55 -6.74 -3.02
C ALA A 40 11.27 -6.79 -1.66
N LEU A 41 11.50 -5.64 -1.03
CA LEU A 41 12.09 -5.52 0.31
C LEU A 41 11.29 -6.31 1.35
N THR A 42 9.96 -6.18 1.34
CA THR A 42 9.06 -6.90 2.27
C THR A 42 9.25 -8.40 2.18
N ARG A 43 9.23 -8.95 0.97
CA ARG A 43 9.38 -10.39 0.73
C ARG A 43 10.78 -10.90 1.09
N SER A 44 11.81 -10.14 0.75
CA SER A 44 13.20 -10.49 1.05
C SER A 44 13.45 -10.52 2.55
N LEU A 45 13.06 -9.45 3.26
CA LEU A 45 13.20 -9.38 4.71
C LEU A 45 12.35 -10.44 5.44
N ALA A 46 11.14 -10.73 4.95
CA ALA A 46 10.33 -11.79 5.51
C ALA A 46 11.06 -13.14 5.43
N LYS A 47 11.57 -13.51 4.26
CA LYS A 47 12.34 -14.76 4.08
C LYS A 47 13.59 -14.80 4.97
N GLU A 48 14.31 -13.69 5.11
CA GLU A 48 15.58 -13.64 5.81
C GLU A 48 15.41 -13.65 7.34
N TYR A 49 14.43 -12.88 7.87
CA TYR A 49 14.30 -12.61 9.29
C TYR A 49 13.16 -13.34 10.00
N GLY A 50 12.35 -14.13 9.28
CA GLY A 50 11.28 -14.92 9.90
C GLY A 50 11.78 -15.85 11.01
N LYS A 51 12.91 -16.52 10.77
CA LYS A 51 13.59 -17.37 11.76
C LYS A 51 14.05 -16.66 13.03
N ASN A 52 14.12 -15.32 12.99
CA ASN A 52 14.49 -14.46 14.12
C ASN A 52 13.26 -13.92 14.87
N GLY A 53 12.05 -14.44 14.58
CA GLY A 53 10.82 -14.05 15.24
C GLY A 53 10.23 -12.72 14.71
N PHE A 54 10.66 -12.24 13.55
CA PHE A 54 10.04 -11.07 12.91
C PHE A 54 8.84 -11.48 12.06
N ARG A 55 7.76 -10.69 12.14
CA ARG A 55 6.68 -10.70 11.15
C ARG A 55 6.79 -9.45 10.28
N ILE A 56 6.85 -9.63 8.98
CA ILE A 56 7.11 -8.56 8.03
C ILE A 56 6.08 -8.65 6.91
N ASN A 57 5.25 -7.62 6.77
CA ASN A 57 4.17 -7.57 5.80
C ASN A 57 4.13 -6.20 5.12
N ALA A 58 3.42 -6.09 4.02
CA ALA A 58 3.12 -4.82 3.39
C ALA A 58 1.60 -4.61 3.28
N ILE A 59 1.15 -3.40 3.56
CA ILE A 59 -0.17 -2.94 3.18
C ILE A 59 -0.05 -2.30 1.80
N ILE A 60 -1.01 -2.55 0.93
CA ILE A 60 -1.08 -2.04 -0.44
C ILE A 60 -2.31 -1.14 -0.55
N PRO A 61 -2.19 0.15 -0.19
CA PRO A 61 -3.31 1.07 -0.30
C PRO A 61 -3.67 1.35 -1.75
N GLY A 62 -4.98 1.52 -1.99
CA GLY A 62 -5.52 2.06 -3.23
C GLY A 62 -5.64 3.59 -3.20
N GLY A 63 -6.69 4.11 -3.80
CA GLY A 63 -7.01 5.53 -3.79
C GLY A 63 -7.52 5.98 -2.43
N ILE A 64 -6.64 6.46 -1.58
CA ILE A 64 -6.94 6.97 -0.24
C ILE A 64 -7.13 8.49 -0.28
N ILE A 65 -8.25 8.96 0.26
CA ILE A 65 -8.61 10.38 0.28
C ILE A 65 -7.88 11.06 1.45
N THR A 66 -6.87 11.86 1.13
CA THR A 66 -6.11 12.65 2.10
C THR A 66 -6.14 14.14 1.72
N PRO A 67 -5.77 15.07 2.61
CA PRO A 67 -5.57 16.47 2.22
C PRO A 67 -4.59 16.62 1.04
N GLY A 68 -3.50 15.83 1.03
CA GLY A 68 -2.53 15.83 -0.06
C GLY A 68 -3.10 15.34 -1.39
N THR A 69 -3.86 14.23 -1.40
CA THR A 69 -4.50 13.73 -2.64
C THR A 69 -5.57 14.66 -3.15
N LYS A 70 -6.30 15.36 -2.26
CA LYS A 70 -7.27 16.40 -2.66
C LYS A 70 -6.57 17.62 -3.28
N ALA A 71 -5.44 18.08 -2.71
CA ALA A 71 -4.67 19.19 -3.26
C ALA A 71 -4.13 18.84 -4.66
N VAL A 72 -3.51 17.67 -4.81
CA VAL A 72 -3.03 17.17 -6.09
C VAL A 72 -4.17 17.04 -7.10
N ALA A 73 -5.32 16.47 -6.72
CA ALA A 73 -6.49 16.35 -7.60
C ALA A 73 -6.99 17.72 -8.07
N LYS A 74 -6.99 18.75 -7.19
CA LYS A 74 -7.40 20.12 -7.54
C LYS A 74 -6.44 20.76 -8.55
N GLU A 75 -5.14 20.60 -8.34
CA GLU A 75 -4.10 21.14 -9.22
C GLU A 75 -4.12 20.47 -10.60
N ILE A 76 -4.33 19.17 -10.61
CA ILE A 76 -4.47 18.33 -11.80
C ILE A 76 -5.72 18.67 -12.63
N THR A 77 -6.86 18.91 -11.98
CA THR A 77 -8.14 19.26 -12.66
C THR A 77 -8.01 20.59 -13.42
N GLN A 78 -7.11 21.46 -13.01
CA GLN A 78 -6.83 22.73 -13.72
C GLN A 78 -5.90 22.55 -14.93
N LEU A 79 -5.17 21.44 -15.05
CA LEU A 79 -4.06 21.31 -15.99
C LEU A 79 -4.23 20.27 -17.13
N ARG A 80 -5.11 19.24 -17.02
CA ARG A 80 -5.23 18.23 -18.11
C ARG A 80 -6.54 17.42 -18.09
N LEU A 81 -7.24 17.39 -19.25
CA LEU A 81 -8.34 16.46 -19.59
C LEU A 81 -7.97 14.97 -19.44
N SER A 82 -6.70 14.60 -19.60
CA SER A 82 -6.21 13.22 -19.46
C SER A 82 -6.42 12.64 -18.05
N LEU A 83 -6.37 13.49 -17.03
CA LEU A 83 -6.47 13.07 -15.62
C LEU A 83 -7.93 12.99 -15.14
N LEU A 84 -8.85 13.69 -15.79
CA LEU A 84 -10.29 13.43 -15.64
C LEU A 84 -10.63 12.01 -16.13
N ARG A 85 -10.05 11.56 -17.25
CA ARG A 85 -10.19 10.18 -17.72
C ARG A 85 -9.63 9.17 -16.73
N THR A 86 -8.46 9.42 -16.14
CA THR A 86 -7.85 8.55 -15.12
C THR A 86 -8.73 8.45 -13.87
N GLY A 87 -9.28 9.57 -13.39
CA GLY A 87 -10.21 9.58 -12.24
C GLY A 87 -11.51 8.82 -12.52
N VAL A 88 -12.07 8.96 -13.71
CA VAL A 88 -13.26 8.21 -14.15
C VAL A 88 -12.93 6.72 -14.28
N LEU A 89 -11.83 6.36 -14.94
CA LEU A 89 -11.38 4.96 -15.07
C LEU A 89 -11.12 4.33 -13.69
N PHE A 90 -10.48 5.07 -12.78
CA PHE A 90 -10.29 4.61 -11.41
C PHE A 90 -11.61 4.33 -10.71
N SER A 91 -12.56 5.28 -10.75
CA SER A 91 -13.85 5.14 -10.07
C SER A 91 -14.74 4.05 -10.68
N THR A 92 -14.68 3.87 -12.01
CA THR A 92 -15.45 2.80 -12.70
C THR A 92 -14.92 1.42 -12.36
N ARG A 93 -13.61 1.28 -12.23
CA ARG A 93 -12.94 0.02 -11.85
C ARG A 93 -13.09 -0.33 -10.37
N LEU A 94 -13.49 0.60 -9.51
CA LEU A 94 -13.51 0.42 -8.07
C LEU A 94 -14.81 -0.26 -7.61
N PRO A 95 -14.82 -1.55 -7.19
CA PRO A 95 -16.05 -2.24 -6.79
C PRO A 95 -16.82 -1.55 -5.67
N LEU A 96 -16.12 -1.03 -4.64
CA LEU A 96 -16.76 -0.33 -3.53
C LEU A 96 -17.27 1.08 -3.89
N LYS A 97 -17.00 1.58 -5.12
CA LYS A 97 -17.50 2.86 -5.66
C LYS A 97 -17.19 4.08 -4.78
N ARG A 98 -16.19 4.01 -3.94
CA ARG A 98 -15.71 5.12 -3.11
C ARG A 98 -14.22 5.03 -2.86
N GLY A 99 -13.56 6.16 -2.67
CA GLY A 99 -12.19 6.19 -2.16
C GLY A 99 -12.11 5.72 -0.70
N GLY A 100 -10.95 5.20 -0.32
CA GLY A 100 -10.68 4.79 1.05
C GLY A 100 -10.34 5.99 1.95
N GLN A 101 -10.42 5.80 3.25
CA GLN A 101 -9.99 6.76 4.26
C GLN A 101 -8.68 6.31 4.91
N PRO A 102 -7.81 7.22 5.39
CA PRO A 102 -6.57 6.87 6.08
C PRO A 102 -6.77 5.89 7.25
N ASP A 103 -7.88 6.06 7.98
CA ASP A 103 -8.23 5.21 9.11
C ASP A 103 -8.48 3.75 8.70
N GLU A 104 -8.99 3.50 7.50
CA GLU A 104 -9.19 2.13 6.99
C GLU A 104 -7.85 1.41 6.77
N VAL A 105 -6.82 2.13 6.35
CA VAL A 105 -5.44 1.61 6.25
C VAL A 105 -4.84 1.41 7.65
N ALA A 106 -5.04 2.37 8.55
CA ALA A 106 -4.53 2.33 9.91
C ALA A 106 -5.08 1.14 10.72
N ARG A 107 -6.37 0.82 10.56
CA ARG A 107 -6.98 -0.37 11.20
C ARG A 107 -6.30 -1.67 10.79
N ILE A 108 -5.97 -1.83 9.52
CA ILE A 108 -5.23 -3.01 9.04
C ILE A 108 -3.82 -3.02 9.64
N ALA A 109 -3.16 -1.87 9.75
CA ALA A 109 -1.85 -1.79 10.41
C ALA A 109 -1.92 -2.23 11.88
N VAL A 110 -2.97 -1.84 12.63
CA VAL A 110 -3.19 -2.29 14.01
C VAL A 110 -3.36 -3.80 14.09
N VAL A 111 -4.17 -4.40 13.21
CA VAL A 111 -4.34 -5.86 13.15
C VAL A 111 -3.01 -6.55 12.85
N LEU A 112 -2.23 -6.04 11.89
CA LEU A 112 -0.93 -6.61 11.54
C LEU A 112 0.11 -6.45 12.65
N ALA A 113 -0.01 -5.41 13.47
CA ALA A 113 0.87 -5.18 14.62
C ALA A 113 0.54 -6.08 15.82
N SER A 114 -0.68 -6.59 15.89
CA SER A 114 -1.19 -7.39 17.00
C SER A 114 -1.00 -8.90 16.81
N ASP A 115 -1.27 -9.68 17.84
CA ASP A 115 -1.24 -11.15 17.81
C ASP A 115 -2.37 -11.77 16.97
N LEU A 116 -3.40 -10.99 16.61
CA LEU A 116 -4.46 -11.43 15.68
C LEU A 116 -3.89 -11.87 14.31
N SER A 117 -2.73 -11.36 13.94
CA SER A 117 -2.01 -11.71 12.71
C SER A 117 -0.74 -12.53 12.96
N SER A 118 -0.69 -13.32 14.03
CA SER A 118 0.51 -14.07 14.46
C SER A 118 1.08 -15.01 13.39
N TYR A 119 0.26 -15.46 12.45
CA TYR A 119 0.67 -16.34 11.34
C TYR A 119 0.69 -15.63 9.97
N VAL A 120 0.56 -14.28 9.95
CA VAL A 120 0.65 -13.46 8.72
C VAL A 120 2.07 -12.96 8.55
N HIS A 121 2.74 -13.42 7.49
CA HIS A 121 4.16 -13.13 7.25
C HIS A 121 4.47 -13.13 5.74
N GLY A 122 5.22 -12.12 5.28
CA GLY A 122 5.55 -11.95 3.85
C GLY A 122 4.36 -11.54 2.98
N ALA A 123 3.22 -11.20 3.58
CA ALA A 123 1.99 -10.91 2.88
C ALA A 123 1.97 -9.49 2.31
N LEU A 124 1.28 -9.35 1.16
CA LEU A 124 0.88 -8.09 0.58
C LEU A 124 -0.63 -7.97 0.76
N ILE A 125 -1.09 -7.01 1.54
CA ILE A 125 -2.49 -6.88 1.94
C ILE A 125 -3.10 -5.67 1.27
N PRO A 126 -3.92 -5.84 0.21
CA PRO A 126 -4.63 -4.75 -0.44
C PRO A 126 -5.63 -4.09 0.51
N VAL A 127 -5.66 -2.75 0.50
CA VAL A 127 -6.68 -1.92 1.12
C VAL A 127 -7.09 -0.90 0.06
N ASP A 128 -7.80 -1.37 -0.95
CA ASP A 128 -7.94 -0.72 -2.25
C ASP A 128 -9.39 -0.65 -2.78
N GLY A 129 -10.37 -1.05 -1.98
CA GLY A 129 -11.77 -1.10 -2.39
C GLY A 129 -12.07 -2.10 -3.51
N GLY A 130 -11.20 -3.10 -3.68
CA GLY A 130 -11.31 -4.15 -4.70
C GLY A 130 -10.68 -3.78 -6.05
N PHE A 131 -9.92 -2.68 -6.13
CA PHE A 131 -9.34 -2.21 -7.38
C PHE A 131 -8.49 -3.25 -8.10
N LEU A 132 -7.68 -4.02 -7.36
CA LEU A 132 -6.83 -5.07 -7.92
C LEU A 132 -7.60 -6.35 -8.30
N SER A 133 -8.85 -6.48 -7.90
CA SER A 133 -9.69 -7.66 -8.15
C SER A 133 -10.66 -7.47 -9.32
N ALA A 134 -10.73 -6.26 -9.88
CA ALA A 134 -11.68 -5.89 -10.93
C ALA A 134 -11.04 -5.82 -12.32
#